data_ebbe6f358b7747fce9808c4cc5435e60
#
_entry.id   ebbe6f358b7747fce9808c4cc5435e60
#
_cell.length_a   1.000
_cell.length_b   1.000
_cell.length_c   1.000
_cell.angle_alpha   90.00
_cell.angle_beta   90.00
_cell.angle_gamma   90.00
#
_symmetry.space_group_name_H-M   'P 1'
#
loop_
_entity.id
_entity.type
_entity.pdbx_description
1 polymer ?
#
loop_
_entity_poly.entity_id
_entity_poly.type
_entity_poly.pdbx_seq_one_letter_code
_entity_poly.pdbx_strand_id
1 'polypeptide(L)'
;MRIVKAIENMTASNQKLMYMCNTRPVLKTGALFSDVTEEYRIPAEPQPGDTVKLRLRTGRYNVDTAYLYVNNQEYEMYRVANNTLFDYYEASVEVAEEKLYYYFKVVSGKNVCFYNQIGAAKELNPFYNFQIMPGFQTPEWAKGAVMYQIFTDRFCNGDKSNDVLNDEYSYIGEHVCQVDDWNRYPAQMDVRNFYGGDLKGVWD
;
A
#
# COMPACT_ATOMS: atom_id res chain seq x y z
N MET A 1 -27.00 22.29 -13.65
CA MET A 1 -27.52 23.42 -12.85
C MET A 1 -26.98 23.52 -11.42
N ARG A 2 -26.49 22.46 -10.76
CA ARG A 2 -25.81 22.52 -9.46
C ARG A 2 -24.37 23.06 -9.50
N ILE A 3 -23.66 22.89 -10.60
CA ILE A 3 -22.25 23.30 -10.76
C ILE A 3 -22.12 24.83 -10.81
N VAL A 4 -23.05 25.53 -11.46
CA VAL A 4 -22.98 27.00 -11.64
C VAL A 4 -23.09 27.75 -10.32
N LYS A 5 -23.99 27.33 -9.41
CA LYS A 5 -24.14 27.94 -8.08
C LYS A 5 -22.97 27.74 -7.15
N ALA A 6 -22.21 26.61 -7.30
CA ALA A 6 -21.02 26.37 -6.53
C ALA A 6 -19.84 27.23 -6.97
N ILE A 7 -19.80 27.66 -8.22
CA ILE A 7 -18.73 28.51 -8.79
C ILE A 7 -18.83 29.95 -8.28
N GLU A 8 -20.04 30.48 -8.08
CA GLU A 8 -20.28 31.86 -7.66
C GLU A 8 -19.73 32.23 -6.29
N ASN A 9 -19.61 31.23 -5.42
CA ASN A 9 -19.08 31.40 -4.04
C ASN A 9 -17.60 31.04 -3.86
N MET A 10 -16.87 30.83 -4.95
CA MET A 10 -15.46 30.48 -4.93
C MET A 10 -14.58 31.72 -5.11
N THR A 11 -13.37 31.65 -4.52
CA THR A 11 -12.34 32.65 -4.84
C THR A 11 -11.97 32.61 -6.32
N ALA A 12 -11.55 33.76 -6.90
CA ALA A 12 -11.17 33.85 -8.32
C ALA A 12 -10.10 32.82 -8.72
N SER A 13 -9.21 32.46 -7.82
CA SER A 13 -8.19 31.42 -8.03
C SER A 13 -8.82 30.03 -8.16
N ASN A 14 -9.80 29.71 -7.33
CA ASN A 14 -10.50 28.42 -7.36
C ASN A 14 -11.43 28.32 -8.57
N GLN A 15 -12.05 29.41 -8.99
CA GLN A 15 -12.85 29.46 -10.22
C GLN A 15 -11.98 29.18 -11.45
N LYS A 16 -10.77 29.79 -11.52
CA LYS A 16 -9.82 29.53 -12.60
C LYS A 16 -9.34 28.09 -12.61
N LEU A 17 -9.06 27.51 -11.43
CA LEU A 17 -8.66 26.12 -11.29
C LEU A 17 -9.77 25.17 -11.76
N MET A 18 -11.01 25.40 -11.35
CA MET A 18 -12.17 24.62 -11.82
C MET A 18 -12.36 24.72 -13.32
N TYR A 19 -12.25 25.94 -13.89
CA TYR A 19 -12.34 26.12 -15.34
C TYR A 19 -11.24 25.32 -16.06
N MET A 20 -10.01 25.39 -15.59
CA MET A 20 -8.89 24.63 -16.15
C MET A 20 -9.08 23.10 -16.01
N CYS A 21 -9.62 22.63 -14.90
CA CYS A 21 -9.92 21.22 -14.71
C CYS A 21 -11.02 20.71 -15.64
N ASN A 22 -12.02 21.55 -15.92
CA ASN A 22 -13.12 21.20 -16.83
C ASN A 22 -12.72 21.27 -18.30
N THR A 23 -11.90 22.25 -18.70
CA THR A 23 -11.47 22.43 -20.09
C THR A 23 -10.31 21.51 -20.50
N ARG A 24 -9.48 21.15 -19.56
CA ARG A 24 -8.38 20.18 -19.72
C ARG A 24 -8.30 19.29 -18.48
N PRO A 25 -9.18 18.30 -18.34
CA PRO A 25 -9.19 17.43 -17.17
C PRO A 25 -7.89 16.65 -17.11
N VAL A 26 -6.96 17.11 -16.28
CA VAL A 26 -5.75 16.40 -15.92
C VAL A 26 -6.01 15.74 -14.59
N LEU A 27 -6.25 14.44 -14.61
CA LEU A 27 -6.32 13.68 -13.37
C LEU A 27 -4.94 13.60 -12.73
N LYS A 28 -4.80 14.16 -11.54
CA LYS A 28 -3.58 14.12 -10.73
C LYS A 28 -3.50 12.77 -10.01
N THR A 29 -3.04 11.75 -10.71
CA THR A 29 -2.97 10.37 -10.18
C THR A 29 -2.12 10.26 -8.93
N GLY A 30 -1.05 11.03 -8.78
CA GLY A 30 -0.23 11.07 -7.57
C GLY A 30 -0.93 11.65 -6.33
N ALA A 31 -2.11 12.26 -6.49
CA ALA A 31 -2.93 12.73 -5.37
C ALA A 31 -3.93 11.67 -4.87
N LEU A 32 -4.18 10.63 -5.67
CA LEU A 32 -5.00 9.50 -5.26
C LEU A 32 -4.26 8.70 -4.19
N PHE A 33 -4.94 8.43 -3.07
CA PHE A 33 -4.37 7.65 -1.99
C PHE A 33 -5.47 7.00 -1.15
N SER A 34 -5.24 5.78 -0.80
CA SER A 34 -5.95 5.02 0.23
C SER A 34 -5.02 3.91 0.72
N ASP A 35 -5.18 3.51 1.96
CA ASP A 35 -4.48 2.37 2.54
C ASP A 35 -5.40 1.59 3.50
N VAL A 36 -4.81 0.75 4.33
CA VAL A 36 -5.53 -0.11 5.28
C VAL A 36 -5.47 0.39 6.73
N THR A 37 -4.97 1.62 6.94
CA THR A 37 -4.89 2.24 8.27
C THR A 37 -6.25 2.76 8.73
N GLU A 38 -6.37 3.07 10.03
CA GLU A 38 -7.58 3.67 10.62
C GLU A 38 -7.98 5.02 10.00
N GLU A 39 -7.08 5.67 9.27
CA GLU A 39 -7.40 6.91 8.56
C GLU A 39 -8.24 6.64 7.30
N TYR A 40 -8.04 5.48 6.64
CA TYR A 40 -8.67 5.14 5.36
C TYR A 40 -9.59 3.94 5.40
N ARG A 41 -9.50 3.10 6.43
CA ARG A 41 -10.39 1.96 6.66
C ARG A 41 -10.84 1.94 8.12
N ILE A 42 -12.09 2.25 8.38
CA ILE A 42 -12.63 2.48 9.73
C ILE A 42 -13.81 1.53 10.00
N PRO A 43 -13.67 0.55 10.91
CA PRO A 43 -12.44 0.17 11.62
C PRO A 43 -11.41 -0.49 10.71
N ALA A 44 -10.10 -0.43 11.07
CA ALA A 44 -9.03 -1.04 10.28
C ALA A 44 -9.08 -2.57 10.30
N GLU A 45 -9.56 -3.17 11.40
CA GLU A 45 -9.69 -4.61 11.60
C GLU A 45 -11.18 -4.96 11.87
N PRO A 46 -12.05 -4.88 10.84
CA PRO A 46 -13.48 -5.06 11.04
C PRO A 46 -13.83 -6.53 11.34
N GLN A 47 -14.87 -6.70 12.18
CA GLN A 47 -15.46 -7.98 12.49
C GLN A 47 -16.64 -8.27 11.55
N PRO A 48 -17.06 -9.54 11.40
CA PRO A 48 -18.32 -9.85 10.75
C PRO A 48 -19.50 -9.11 11.42
N GLY A 49 -20.34 -8.47 10.61
CA GLY A 49 -21.45 -7.64 11.06
C GLY A 49 -21.12 -6.16 11.24
N ASP A 50 -19.85 -5.78 11.18
CA ASP A 50 -19.47 -4.38 11.23
C ASP A 50 -19.80 -3.66 9.92
N THR A 51 -20.01 -2.35 10.01
CA THR A 51 -20.00 -1.46 8.85
C THR A 51 -18.63 -0.79 8.74
N VAL A 52 -17.89 -1.11 7.69
CA VAL A 52 -16.58 -0.50 7.42
C VAL A 52 -16.74 0.72 6.50
N LYS A 53 -16.12 1.83 6.87
CA LYS A 53 -15.98 3.01 6.01
C LYS A 53 -14.65 2.92 5.27
N LEU A 54 -14.72 3.03 3.95
CA LEU A 54 -13.55 3.04 3.08
C LEU A 54 -13.38 4.42 2.49
N ARG A 55 -12.22 5.01 2.69
CA ARG A 55 -11.90 6.38 2.30
C ARG A 55 -10.91 6.41 1.15
N LEU A 56 -11.12 7.34 0.23
CA LEU A 56 -10.19 7.67 -0.85
C LEU A 56 -9.86 9.16 -0.80
N ARG A 57 -8.58 9.50 -0.81
CA ARG A 57 -8.09 10.86 -1.01
C ARG A 57 -7.88 11.13 -2.49
N THR A 58 -8.25 12.32 -2.93
CA THR A 58 -8.03 12.80 -4.31
C THR A 58 -7.44 14.20 -4.29
N GLY A 59 -6.93 14.69 -5.43
CA GLY A 59 -6.59 16.10 -5.57
C GLY A 59 -7.82 17.00 -5.41
N ARG A 60 -7.62 18.18 -4.83
CA ARG A 60 -8.70 19.15 -4.64
C ARG A 60 -9.36 19.52 -5.96
N TYR A 61 -10.70 19.40 -6.05
CA TYR A 61 -11.50 19.67 -7.24
C TYR A 61 -11.06 18.91 -8.51
N ASN A 62 -10.44 17.74 -8.34
CA ASN A 62 -9.81 17.03 -9.46
C ASN A 62 -10.60 15.80 -9.93
N VAL A 63 -11.61 15.37 -9.19
CA VAL A 63 -12.43 14.19 -9.47
C VAL A 63 -13.91 14.61 -9.54
N ASP A 64 -14.61 14.18 -10.59
CA ASP A 64 -16.04 14.43 -10.75
C ASP A 64 -16.86 13.44 -9.93
N THR A 65 -16.50 12.15 -10.02
CA THR A 65 -17.14 11.06 -9.28
C THR A 65 -16.09 10.03 -8.84
N ALA A 66 -16.32 9.46 -7.66
CA ALA A 66 -15.54 8.36 -7.11
C ALA A 66 -16.47 7.20 -6.78
N TYR A 67 -16.01 5.99 -7.05
CA TYR A 67 -16.73 4.74 -6.79
C TYR A 67 -15.80 3.78 -6.06
N LEU A 68 -16.38 3.06 -5.12
CA LEU A 68 -15.82 1.91 -4.47
C LEU A 68 -16.42 0.65 -5.09
N TYR A 69 -15.61 -0.30 -5.45
CA TYR A 69 -16.05 -1.64 -5.88
C TYR A 69 -15.64 -2.67 -4.84
N VAL A 70 -16.62 -3.40 -4.32
CA VAL A 70 -16.41 -4.50 -3.38
C VAL A 70 -17.01 -5.77 -3.97
N ASN A 71 -16.19 -6.80 -4.17
CA ASN A 71 -16.60 -8.06 -4.80
C ASN A 71 -17.43 -7.85 -6.08
N ASN A 72 -17.01 -6.89 -6.93
CA ASN A 72 -17.67 -6.44 -8.17
C ASN A 72 -18.99 -5.66 -7.99
N GLN A 73 -19.43 -5.39 -6.78
CA GLN A 73 -20.55 -4.49 -6.52
C GLN A 73 -20.05 -3.05 -6.44
N GLU A 74 -20.72 -2.13 -7.14
CA GLU A 74 -20.39 -0.71 -7.17
C GLU A 74 -21.11 0.05 -6.06
N TYR A 75 -20.39 0.91 -5.36
CA TYR A 75 -20.88 1.85 -4.37
C TYR A 75 -20.42 3.26 -4.74
N GLU A 76 -21.36 4.19 -4.86
CA GLU A 76 -21.00 5.60 -5.06
C GLU A 76 -20.37 6.15 -3.78
N MET A 77 -19.28 6.90 -3.94
CA MET A 77 -18.58 7.54 -2.82
C MET A 77 -18.96 9.02 -2.73
N TYR A 78 -19.16 9.50 -1.52
CA TYR A 78 -19.52 10.89 -1.28
C TYR A 78 -18.35 11.65 -0.66
N ARG A 79 -18.18 12.90 -1.11
CA ARG A 79 -17.15 13.78 -0.53
C ARG A 79 -17.55 14.18 0.88
N VAL A 80 -16.78 13.76 1.87
CA VAL A 80 -17.05 13.97 3.30
C VAL A 80 -16.18 15.04 3.93
N ALA A 81 -14.96 15.25 3.42
CA ALA A 81 -14.01 16.22 3.93
C ALA A 81 -13.14 16.81 2.82
N ASN A 82 -12.44 17.88 3.17
CA ASN A 82 -11.43 18.49 2.29
C ASN A 82 -10.45 19.34 3.10
N ASN A 83 -9.29 19.57 2.49
CA ASN A 83 -8.33 20.58 2.93
C ASN A 83 -7.85 21.41 1.72
N THR A 84 -6.78 22.17 1.86
CA THR A 84 -6.26 23.04 0.81
C THR A 84 -5.84 22.29 -0.47
N LEU A 85 -5.36 21.05 -0.32
CA LEU A 85 -4.77 20.27 -1.40
C LEU A 85 -5.62 19.08 -1.84
N PHE A 86 -6.47 18.54 -0.96
CA PHE A 86 -7.15 17.27 -1.17
C PHE A 86 -8.65 17.34 -0.87
N ASP A 87 -9.40 16.48 -1.56
CA ASP A 87 -10.76 16.06 -1.25
C ASP A 87 -10.72 14.61 -0.75
N TYR A 88 -11.62 14.27 0.19
CA TYR A 88 -11.77 12.93 0.77
C TYR A 88 -13.18 12.41 0.48
N TYR A 89 -13.23 11.22 -0.09
CA TYR A 89 -14.45 10.52 -0.44
C TYR A 89 -14.60 9.27 0.43
N GLU A 90 -15.82 8.95 0.83
CA GLU A 90 -16.13 7.75 1.62
C GLU A 90 -17.32 6.99 1.05
N ALA A 91 -17.29 5.68 1.24
CA ALA A 91 -18.43 4.79 1.16
C ALA A 91 -18.40 3.81 2.33
N SER A 92 -19.57 3.33 2.75
CA SER A 92 -19.71 2.36 3.82
C SER A 92 -20.21 1.03 3.25
N VAL A 93 -19.67 -0.07 3.77
CA VAL A 93 -20.00 -1.43 3.34
C VAL A 93 -20.17 -2.31 4.57
N GLU A 94 -21.20 -3.15 4.59
CA GLU A 94 -21.37 -4.19 5.62
C GLU A 94 -20.37 -5.32 5.38
N VAL A 95 -19.76 -5.79 6.44
CA VAL A 95 -18.75 -6.85 6.42
C VAL A 95 -19.42 -8.17 6.78
N ALA A 96 -19.49 -9.09 5.81
CA ALA A 96 -19.92 -10.46 6.02
C ALA A 96 -18.79 -11.32 6.62
N GLU A 97 -19.01 -12.63 6.77
CA GLU A 97 -17.95 -13.56 7.23
C GLU A 97 -16.88 -13.82 6.16
N GLU A 98 -17.25 -13.63 4.90
CA GLU A 98 -16.37 -13.90 3.77
C GLU A 98 -15.38 -12.76 3.52
N LYS A 99 -14.21 -13.12 2.98
CA LYS A 99 -13.19 -12.16 2.57
C LYS A 99 -13.73 -11.23 1.49
N LEU A 100 -13.51 -9.93 1.67
CA LEU A 100 -13.86 -8.90 0.71
C LEU A 100 -12.62 -8.41 -0.04
N TYR A 101 -12.80 -8.19 -1.35
CA TYR A 101 -11.80 -7.57 -2.21
C TYR A 101 -12.35 -6.25 -2.74
N TYR A 102 -11.57 -5.17 -2.64
CA TYR A 102 -12.04 -3.87 -3.08
C TYR A 102 -10.98 -3.05 -3.80
N TYR A 103 -11.45 -2.15 -4.62
CA TYR A 103 -10.67 -1.13 -5.33
C TYR A 103 -11.52 0.12 -5.54
N PHE A 104 -10.86 1.20 -5.93
CA PHE A 104 -11.53 2.45 -6.24
C PHE A 104 -11.47 2.74 -7.74
N LYS A 105 -12.51 3.40 -8.25
CA LYS A 105 -12.57 3.96 -9.60
C LYS A 105 -12.89 5.43 -9.49
N VAL A 106 -12.13 6.28 -10.16
CA VAL A 106 -12.37 7.71 -10.23
C VAL A 106 -12.58 8.16 -11.67
N VAL A 107 -13.44 9.14 -11.84
CA VAL A 107 -13.74 9.74 -13.14
C VAL A 107 -13.46 11.23 -13.05
N SER A 108 -12.72 11.76 -14.02
CA SER A 108 -12.44 13.17 -14.19
C SER A 108 -12.55 13.54 -15.67
N GLY A 109 -13.67 14.14 -16.07
CA GLY A 109 -14.03 14.35 -17.47
C GLY A 109 -14.08 13.03 -18.25
N LYS A 110 -13.20 12.87 -19.23
CA LYS A 110 -13.06 11.63 -20.02
C LYS A 110 -12.06 10.64 -19.43
N ASN A 111 -11.35 11.02 -18.37
CA ASN A 111 -10.35 10.17 -17.76
C ASN A 111 -11.01 9.25 -16.73
N VAL A 112 -10.76 7.96 -16.88
CA VAL A 112 -11.08 6.93 -15.88
C VAL A 112 -9.79 6.39 -15.33
N CYS A 113 -9.71 6.23 -14.03
CA CYS A 113 -8.55 5.68 -13.35
C CYS A 113 -9.01 4.74 -12.23
N PHE A 114 -8.32 3.63 -12.09
CA PHE A 114 -8.49 2.68 -11.01
C PHE A 114 -7.39 2.88 -9.96
N TYR A 115 -7.71 2.59 -8.71
CA TYR A 115 -6.76 2.68 -7.61
C TYR A 115 -6.88 1.44 -6.70
N ASN A 116 -5.77 0.77 -6.47
CA ASN A 116 -5.63 -0.36 -5.56
C ASN A 116 -4.24 -0.34 -4.90
N GLN A 117 -3.75 -1.45 -4.34
CA GLN A 117 -2.49 -1.50 -3.58
C GLN A 117 -1.24 -1.07 -4.38
N ILE A 118 -1.23 -1.23 -5.70
CA ILE A 118 -0.12 -0.75 -6.55
C ILE A 118 -0.27 0.71 -6.98
N GLY A 119 -1.33 1.41 -6.52
CA GLY A 119 -1.58 2.81 -6.84
C GLY A 119 -2.54 3.01 -8.01
N ALA A 120 -2.39 4.15 -8.68
CA ALA A 120 -3.29 4.61 -9.74
C ALA A 120 -2.89 4.03 -11.11
N ALA A 121 -3.84 3.43 -11.82
CA ALA A 121 -3.65 2.85 -13.14
C ALA A 121 -4.84 3.11 -14.06
N LYS A 122 -4.61 3.11 -15.39
CA LYS A 122 -5.69 3.17 -16.40
C LYS A 122 -6.44 1.86 -16.53
N GLU A 123 -5.77 0.76 -16.27
CA GLU A 123 -6.30 -0.59 -16.32
C GLU A 123 -6.19 -1.23 -14.94
N LEU A 124 -7.25 -1.90 -14.51
CA LEU A 124 -7.27 -2.59 -13.23
C LEU A 124 -6.50 -3.91 -13.32
N ASN A 125 -5.55 -4.14 -12.40
CA ASN A 125 -5.03 -5.47 -12.13
C ASN A 125 -5.65 -5.99 -10.82
N PRO A 126 -6.62 -6.92 -10.88
CA PRO A 126 -7.36 -7.38 -9.71
C PRO A 126 -6.51 -8.12 -8.67
N PHE A 127 -5.35 -8.64 -9.07
CA PHE A 127 -4.42 -9.32 -8.15
C PHE A 127 -3.98 -8.41 -6.98
N TYR A 128 -3.94 -7.10 -7.22
CA TYR A 128 -3.54 -6.10 -6.24
C TYR A 128 -4.72 -5.36 -5.60
N ASN A 129 -5.93 -5.90 -5.65
CA ASN A 129 -7.05 -5.32 -4.93
C ASN A 129 -6.80 -5.35 -3.42
N PHE A 130 -7.26 -4.31 -2.73
CA PHE A 130 -7.26 -4.32 -1.27
C PHE A 130 -8.11 -5.47 -0.75
N GLN A 131 -7.77 -5.96 0.44
CA GLN A 131 -8.46 -7.07 1.06
C GLN A 131 -8.94 -6.69 2.47
N ILE A 132 -10.12 -7.16 2.81
CA ILE A 132 -10.62 -7.23 4.19
C ILE A 132 -10.78 -8.69 4.54
N MET A 133 -10.13 -9.11 5.62
CA MET A 133 -10.30 -10.42 6.22
C MET A 133 -11.10 -10.24 7.51
N PRO A 134 -12.41 -10.49 7.49
CA PRO A 134 -13.25 -10.28 8.65
C PRO A 134 -12.81 -11.15 9.82
N GLY A 135 -12.86 -10.59 11.02
CA GLY A 135 -12.45 -11.31 12.24
C GLY A 135 -10.93 -11.42 12.45
N PHE A 136 -10.11 -10.96 11.49
CA PHE A 136 -8.67 -10.88 11.71
C PHE A 136 -8.35 -9.75 12.70
N GLN A 137 -7.53 -10.08 13.70
CA GLN A 137 -7.01 -9.10 14.66
C GLN A 137 -5.50 -9.27 14.80
N THR A 138 -4.79 -8.18 14.64
CA THR A 138 -3.35 -8.15 14.94
C THR A 138 -3.18 -8.30 16.46
N PRO A 139 -2.37 -9.27 16.93
CA PRO A 139 -2.09 -9.42 18.36
C PRO A 139 -1.56 -8.11 18.95
N GLU A 140 -2.00 -7.76 20.16
CA GLU A 140 -1.62 -6.49 20.82
C GLU A 140 -0.10 -6.34 20.98
N TRP A 141 0.61 -7.43 21.23
CA TRP A 141 2.06 -7.40 21.32
C TRP A 141 2.78 -7.02 20.01
N ALA A 142 2.13 -7.22 18.86
CA ALA A 142 2.71 -6.89 17.54
C ALA A 142 2.41 -5.44 17.13
N LYS A 143 1.39 -4.81 17.73
CA LYS A 143 1.04 -3.42 17.43
C LYS A 143 2.11 -2.47 17.98
N GLY A 144 2.76 -1.74 17.08
CA GLY A 144 3.85 -0.83 17.43
C GLY A 144 5.16 -1.51 17.85
N ALA A 145 5.27 -2.83 17.67
CA ALA A 145 6.50 -3.54 17.97
C ALA A 145 7.64 -3.09 17.04
N VAL A 146 8.81 -2.91 17.62
CA VAL A 146 10.06 -2.73 16.86
C VAL A 146 10.65 -4.11 16.59
N MET A 147 10.82 -4.45 15.31
CA MET A 147 11.40 -5.72 14.88
C MET A 147 12.82 -5.48 14.37
N TYR A 148 13.76 -6.29 14.84
CA TYR A 148 15.12 -6.30 14.34
C TYR A 148 15.38 -7.64 13.65
N GLN A 149 15.63 -7.60 12.34
CA GLN A 149 15.96 -8.79 11.57
C GLN A 149 17.46 -9.01 11.55
N ILE A 150 17.91 -10.18 12.02
CA ILE A 150 19.29 -10.60 11.97
C ILE A 150 19.45 -11.58 10.81
N PHE A 151 20.30 -11.24 9.83
CA PHE A 151 20.76 -12.15 8.80
C PHE A 151 21.96 -12.90 9.37
N THR A 152 21.71 -14.05 9.99
CA THR A 152 22.64 -14.77 10.90
C THR A 152 24.02 -14.96 10.30
N ASP A 153 24.11 -15.46 9.06
CA ASP A 153 25.39 -15.71 8.37
C ASP A 153 26.29 -14.46 8.27
N ARG A 154 25.71 -13.27 8.29
CA ARG A 154 26.42 -11.99 8.11
C ARG A 154 26.38 -11.08 9.33
N PHE A 155 26.11 -11.64 10.51
CA PHE A 155 26.00 -10.86 11.75
C PHE A 155 27.26 -11.00 12.63
N CYS A 156 27.53 -12.19 13.11
CA CYS A 156 28.70 -12.49 13.96
C CYS A 156 28.99 -13.97 13.91
N ASN A 157 30.27 -14.33 13.76
CA ASN A 157 30.73 -15.71 13.84
C ASN A 157 31.18 -16.01 15.28
N GLY A 158 30.39 -16.79 16.01
CA GLY A 158 30.67 -17.18 17.39
C GLY A 158 31.37 -18.52 17.52
N ASP A 159 31.27 -19.39 16.52
CA ASP A 159 31.88 -20.73 16.51
C ASP A 159 32.38 -21.07 15.10
N LYS A 160 33.66 -20.88 14.85
CA LYS A 160 34.27 -21.17 13.55
C LYS A 160 34.32 -22.67 13.18
N SER A 161 33.97 -23.57 14.10
CA SER A 161 33.96 -25.00 13.80
C SER A 161 32.77 -25.45 12.95
N ASN A 162 31.75 -24.59 12.84
CA ASN A 162 30.56 -24.85 12.03
C ASN A 162 30.52 -24.05 10.70
N ASP A 163 31.61 -23.34 10.39
CA ASP A 163 31.69 -22.56 9.15
C ASP A 163 31.55 -23.46 7.92
N VAL A 164 30.83 -22.96 6.93
CA VAL A 164 30.76 -23.59 5.60
C VAL A 164 32.09 -23.45 4.90
N LEU A 165 32.67 -24.57 4.49
CA LEU A 165 33.95 -24.59 3.81
C LEU A 165 33.79 -24.41 2.29
N ASN A 166 34.88 -23.98 1.62
CA ASN A 166 34.91 -23.90 0.16
C ASN A 166 34.60 -25.27 -0.46
N ASP A 167 33.75 -25.29 -1.46
CA ASP A 167 33.37 -26.48 -2.21
C ASP A 167 32.69 -27.60 -1.40
N GLU A 168 32.23 -27.31 -0.17
CA GLU A 168 31.60 -28.30 0.70
C GLU A 168 30.32 -28.89 0.08
N TYR A 169 29.55 -28.05 -0.63
CA TYR A 169 28.36 -28.47 -1.38
C TYR A 169 28.06 -27.50 -2.53
N SER A 170 27.07 -27.84 -3.36
CA SER A 170 26.61 -26.97 -4.44
C SER A 170 25.26 -26.34 -4.10
N TYR A 171 25.13 -25.05 -4.33
CA TYR A 171 23.89 -24.29 -4.18
C TYR A 171 23.59 -23.49 -5.44
N ILE A 172 22.39 -23.66 -5.99
CA ILE A 172 21.97 -23.01 -7.25
C ILE A 172 23.01 -23.28 -8.39
N GLY A 173 23.42 -24.55 -8.54
CA GLY A 173 24.26 -25.02 -9.66
C GLY A 173 25.73 -24.65 -9.60
N GLU A 174 26.22 -24.01 -8.54
CA GLU A 174 27.63 -23.69 -8.32
C GLU A 174 28.07 -24.05 -6.90
N HIS A 175 29.37 -24.17 -6.69
CA HIS A 175 29.94 -24.50 -5.39
C HIS A 175 29.87 -23.31 -4.43
N VAL A 176 29.68 -23.62 -3.14
CA VAL A 176 29.70 -22.64 -2.06
C VAL A 176 31.14 -22.17 -1.78
N CYS A 177 31.27 -20.95 -1.30
CA CYS A 177 32.54 -20.36 -0.92
C CYS A 177 32.47 -19.74 0.47
N GLN A 178 33.51 -19.98 1.28
CA GLN A 178 33.74 -19.28 2.53
C GLN A 178 34.27 -17.86 2.27
N VAL A 179 33.79 -16.88 3.02
CA VAL A 179 34.24 -15.50 2.94
C VAL A 179 35.12 -15.18 4.15
N ASP A 180 36.38 -14.95 3.92
CA ASP A 180 37.35 -14.59 4.97
C ASP A 180 37.30 -13.09 5.33
N ASP A 181 37.07 -12.21 4.34
CA ASP A 181 37.00 -10.78 4.56
C ASP A 181 35.54 -10.29 4.78
N TRP A 182 35.18 -10.13 6.04
CA TRP A 182 33.88 -9.62 6.45
C TRP A 182 33.59 -8.16 6.05
N ASN A 183 34.63 -7.41 5.66
CA ASN A 183 34.48 -6.02 5.22
C ASN A 183 34.24 -5.89 3.71
N ARG A 184 34.30 -6.97 2.96
CA ARG A 184 34.01 -6.91 1.53
C ARG A 184 32.52 -6.65 1.30
N TYR A 185 32.22 -5.83 0.29
CA TYR A 185 30.84 -5.62 -0.15
C TYR A 185 30.28 -6.90 -0.79
N PRO A 186 29.01 -7.26 -0.47
CA PRO A 186 28.30 -8.35 -1.14
C PRO A 186 28.26 -8.12 -2.66
N ALA A 187 28.53 -9.16 -3.44
CA ALA A 187 28.36 -9.13 -4.88
C ALA A 187 26.87 -9.23 -5.27
N GLN A 188 26.54 -8.92 -6.52
CA GLN A 188 25.23 -9.20 -7.06
C GLN A 188 24.99 -10.71 -7.05
N MET A 189 23.82 -11.16 -6.56
CA MET A 189 23.49 -12.58 -6.39
C MET A 189 24.48 -13.35 -5.51
N ASP A 190 24.91 -12.73 -4.41
CA ASP A 190 25.89 -13.26 -3.45
C ASP A 190 25.28 -14.32 -2.52
N VAL A 191 24.62 -15.34 -3.10
CA VAL A 191 23.85 -16.37 -2.39
C VAL A 191 24.68 -17.62 -2.06
N ARG A 192 25.89 -17.73 -2.60
CA ARG A 192 26.80 -18.88 -2.42
C ARG A 192 28.00 -18.58 -1.54
N ASN A 193 28.14 -17.33 -1.14
CA ASN A 193 29.21 -16.86 -0.29
C ASN A 193 28.73 -16.82 1.17
N PHE A 194 29.35 -17.65 2.01
CA PHE A 194 29.04 -17.79 3.42
C PHE A 194 30.07 -17.07 4.26
N TYR A 195 29.59 -16.24 5.18
CA TYR A 195 30.43 -15.43 6.06
C TYR A 195 30.69 -16.15 7.41
N GLY A 196 29.97 -17.24 7.69
CA GLY A 196 30.15 -18.06 8.88
C GLY A 196 29.47 -17.51 10.14
N GLY A 197 28.62 -16.49 10.00
CA GLY A 197 27.81 -16.05 11.14
C GLY A 197 26.85 -17.15 11.61
N ASP A 198 26.67 -17.29 12.91
CA ASP A 198 25.92 -18.37 13.53
C ASP A 198 25.06 -17.91 14.73
N LEU A 199 24.26 -18.82 15.30
CA LEU A 199 23.42 -18.51 16.45
C LEU A 199 24.23 -18.20 17.72
N LYS A 200 25.46 -18.75 17.83
CA LYS A 200 26.36 -18.44 18.93
C LYS A 200 26.81 -16.98 18.86
N GLY A 201 27.14 -16.51 17.67
CA GLY A 201 27.48 -15.10 17.44
C GLY A 201 26.31 -14.12 17.61
N VAL A 202 25.07 -14.61 17.44
CA VAL A 202 23.86 -13.80 17.77
C VAL A 202 23.65 -13.72 19.28
N TRP A 203 24.03 -14.79 20.02
CA TRP A 203 23.84 -14.87 21.47
C TRP A 203 24.86 -14.04 22.24
N ASP A 204 26.11 -14.04 21.84
CA ASP A 204 27.23 -13.37 22.51
C ASP A 204 27.18 -11.84 22.36
#